data_dfa49236c952262a3966a264e0b846be
#
_entry.id   dfa49236c952262a3966a264e0b846be
#
_cell.length_a   1.000
_cell.length_b   1.000
_cell.length_c   1.000
_cell.angle_alpha   90.00
_cell.angle_beta   90.00
_cell.angle_gamma   90.00
#
_symmetry.space_group_name_H-M   'P 1'
#
loop_
_entity.id
_entity.type
_entity.pdbx_description
1 polymer ?
#
loop_
_entity_poly.entity_id
_entity_poly.type
_entity_poly.pdbx_seq_one_letter_code
_entity_poly.pdbx_strand_id
1 'polypeptide(L)'
;HPVDRRQRQMCIRDRHTTGASMFFAVVYLHMFRGLLYGSYKKPRELVWIFGMSIYLIMMAEGFLGYVLPYGQMSYWGAQVIISLFGAIPYIGESLEIWIRGDYYISGSTISRFFALHVVALPLMLIALVFMHLVALHEVGAGNPEGIDIEKHLDDDGIPLDSVPFFPYKVLNALVGIGVFGTVFAIFMFFFPEGGGYFIEAPNFEEANPLSTPEHIAPVWYYSPYYSMLRAV
;
A
#
# COMPACT_ATOMS: atom_id res chain seq x y z
N HIS A 1 -11.59 0.40 32.88
CA HIS A 1 -11.91 1.84 33.00
C HIS A 1 -12.11 2.43 31.61
N PRO A 2 -13.12 3.34 31.37
CA PRO A 2 -13.37 3.90 30.04
C PRO A 2 -12.16 4.63 29.43
N VAL A 3 -11.36 5.28 30.24
CA VAL A 3 -10.11 5.96 29.83
C VAL A 3 -9.10 4.98 29.27
N ASP A 4 -8.94 3.81 29.88
CA ASP A 4 -8.00 2.77 29.44
C ASP A 4 -8.38 2.18 28.08
N ARG A 5 -9.68 2.00 27.82
CA ARG A 5 -10.16 1.53 26.50
C ARG A 5 -9.90 2.55 25.39
N ARG A 6 -10.15 3.84 25.63
CA ARG A 6 -9.91 4.89 24.65
C ARG A 6 -8.42 5.03 24.33
N GLN A 7 -7.58 5.02 25.33
CA GLN A 7 -6.12 5.08 25.17
C GLN A 7 -5.60 3.88 24.37
N ARG A 8 -6.09 2.66 24.68
CA ARG A 8 -5.72 1.46 23.94
C ARG A 8 -6.16 1.51 22.47
N GLN A 9 -7.36 1.99 22.18
CA GLN A 9 -7.87 2.14 20.81
C GLN A 9 -7.03 3.16 20.02
N MET A 10 -6.66 4.29 20.61
CA MET A 10 -5.77 5.26 19.97
C MET A 10 -4.40 4.64 19.64
N CYS A 11 -3.78 3.94 20.58
CA CYS A 11 -2.50 3.27 20.34
C CYS A 11 -2.56 2.23 19.21
N ILE A 12 -3.65 1.45 19.11
CA ILE A 12 -3.83 0.45 18.05
C ILE A 12 -3.97 1.16 16.70
N ARG A 13 -4.81 2.18 16.60
CA ARG A 13 -5.01 2.98 15.40
C ARG A 13 -3.69 3.59 14.92
N ASP A 14 -2.94 4.25 15.81
CA ASP A 14 -1.71 4.96 15.48
C ASP A 14 -0.63 4.00 14.96
N ARG A 15 -0.50 2.82 15.58
CA ARG A 15 0.40 1.76 15.09
C ARG A 15 0.00 1.26 13.71
N HIS A 16 -1.29 1.06 13.48
CA HIS A 16 -1.81 0.58 12.21
C HIS A 16 -1.59 1.61 11.09
N THR A 17 -1.88 2.86 11.34
CA THR A 17 -1.71 3.96 10.38
C THR A 17 -0.24 4.21 10.04
N THR A 18 0.64 4.21 11.07
CA THR A 18 2.08 4.28 10.85
C THR A 18 2.56 3.09 10.03
N GLY A 19 2.07 1.88 10.35
CA GLY A 19 2.38 0.66 9.61
C GLY A 19 1.98 0.75 8.14
N ALA A 20 0.77 1.20 7.84
CA ALA A 20 0.29 1.40 6.49
C ALA A 20 1.15 2.41 5.71
N SER A 21 1.45 3.56 6.31
CA SER A 21 2.31 4.59 5.71
C SER A 21 3.71 4.07 5.41
N MET A 22 4.34 3.39 6.34
CA MET A 22 5.68 2.82 6.15
C MET A 22 5.68 1.70 5.11
N PHE A 23 4.60 0.92 5.03
CA PHE A 23 4.44 -0.11 4.01
C PHE A 23 4.42 0.51 2.61
N PHE A 24 3.63 1.56 2.38
CA PHE A 24 3.62 2.29 1.11
C PHE A 24 4.96 2.93 0.79
N ALA A 25 5.64 3.53 1.77
CA ALA A 25 6.97 4.13 1.58
C ALA A 25 7.97 3.10 1.05
N VAL A 26 8.03 1.92 1.67
CA VAL A 26 8.93 0.83 1.25
C VAL A 26 8.56 0.28 -0.12
N VAL A 27 7.27 0.12 -0.42
CA VAL A 27 6.81 -0.37 -1.72
C VAL A 27 7.13 0.63 -2.84
N TYR A 28 6.96 1.93 -2.62
CA TYR A 28 7.40 2.94 -3.58
C TYR A 28 8.91 2.85 -3.85
N LEU A 29 9.73 2.76 -2.82
CA LEU A 29 11.18 2.58 -2.98
C LEU A 29 11.51 1.28 -3.73
N HIS A 30 10.80 0.19 -3.42
CA HIS A 30 10.95 -1.09 -4.10
C HIS A 30 10.59 -1.00 -5.60
N MET A 31 9.51 -0.34 -5.94
CA MET A 31 9.10 -0.10 -7.32
C MET A 31 10.10 0.77 -8.08
N PHE A 32 10.55 1.88 -7.47
CA PHE A 32 11.58 2.74 -8.06
C PHE A 32 12.89 1.98 -8.32
N ARG A 33 13.31 1.14 -7.38
CA ARG A 33 14.47 0.28 -7.59
C ARG A 33 14.26 -0.65 -8.79
N GLY A 34 13.08 -1.26 -8.91
CA GLY A 34 12.73 -2.10 -10.05
C GLY A 34 12.76 -1.35 -11.39
N LEU A 35 12.28 -0.11 -11.41
CA LEU A 35 12.34 0.76 -12.60
C LEU A 35 13.78 1.14 -12.96
N LEU A 36 14.58 1.57 -11.99
CA LEU A 36 15.98 1.96 -12.22
C LEU A 36 16.83 0.79 -12.72
N TYR A 37 16.59 -0.41 -12.22
CA TYR A 37 17.32 -1.63 -12.62
C TYR A 37 16.75 -2.28 -13.89
N GLY A 38 15.71 -1.72 -14.49
CA GLY A 38 15.07 -2.31 -15.65
C GLY A 38 14.42 -3.69 -15.37
N SER A 39 14.04 -3.96 -14.12
CA SER A 39 13.47 -5.24 -13.68
C SER A 39 12.08 -5.55 -14.26
N TYR A 40 11.55 -4.68 -15.10
CA TYR A 40 10.32 -4.89 -15.89
C TYR A 40 10.60 -5.50 -17.28
N LYS A 41 11.89 -5.60 -17.67
CA LYS A 41 12.33 -6.16 -18.97
C LYS A 41 12.52 -7.67 -18.86
N LYS A 42 12.63 -8.32 -20.03
CA LYS A 42 12.95 -9.74 -20.13
C LYS A 42 14.20 -10.12 -19.32
N PRO A 43 14.17 -11.24 -18.61
CA PRO A 43 13.10 -12.25 -18.50
C PRO A 43 12.12 -12.01 -17.32
N ARG A 44 12.05 -10.80 -16.75
CA ARG A 44 11.40 -10.47 -15.46
C ARG A 44 10.03 -9.84 -15.59
N GLU A 45 9.40 -9.90 -16.78
CA GLU A 45 8.08 -9.28 -17.01
C GLU A 45 7.01 -9.81 -16.06
N LEU A 46 7.01 -11.11 -15.80
CA LEU A 46 6.02 -11.73 -14.92
C LEU A 46 6.20 -11.29 -13.47
N VAL A 47 7.44 -11.12 -13.01
CA VAL A 47 7.75 -10.53 -11.69
C VAL A 47 7.15 -9.13 -11.58
N TRP A 48 7.32 -8.31 -12.63
CA TRP A 48 6.79 -6.97 -12.67
C TRP A 48 5.25 -6.94 -12.68
N ILE A 49 4.61 -7.80 -13.48
CA ILE A 49 3.14 -7.89 -13.56
C ILE A 49 2.55 -8.27 -12.19
N PHE A 50 3.09 -9.28 -11.52
CA PHE A 50 2.65 -9.63 -10.17
C PHE A 50 2.91 -8.49 -9.17
N GLY A 51 4.05 -7.82 -9.27
CA GLY A 51 4.37 -6.65 -8.44
C GLY A 51 3.36 -5.51 -8.62
N MET A 52 2.99 -5.19 -9.87
CA MET A 52 1.97 -4.18 -10.16
C MET A 52 0.58 -4.61 -9.68
N SER A 53 0.25 -5.89 -9.79
CA SER A 53 -1.02 -6.41 -9.25
C SER A 53 -1.08 -6.28 -7.73
N ILE A 54 0.01 -6.60 -7.02
CA ILE A 54 0.14 -6.38 -5.57
C ILE A 54 -0.06 -4.91 -5.25
N TYR A 55 0.58 -4.01 -5.99
CA TYR A 55 0.47 -2.58 -5.77
C TYR A 55 -0.97 -2.08 -5.93
N LEU A 56 -1.70 -2.50 -6.97
CA LEU A 56 -3.10 -2.13 -7.17
C LEU A 56 -4.01 -2.66 -6.05
N ILE A 57 -3.80 -3.90 -5.60
CA ILE A 57 -4.55 -4.46 -4.47
C ILE A 57 -4.20 -3.74 -3.16
N MET A 58 -2.94 -3.36 -2.95
CA MET A 58 -2.54 -2.51 -1.82
C MET A 58 -3.22 -1.15 -1.84
N MET A 59 -3.35 -0.52 -3.01
CA MET A 59 -4.09 0.74 -3.14
C MET A 59 -5.56 0.53 -2.73
N ALA A 60 -6.21 -0.53 -3.19
CA ALA A 60 -7.56 -0.87 -2.74
C ALA A 60 -7.61 -1.13 -1.22
N GLU A 61 -6.65 -1.88 -0.69
CA GLU A 61 -6.54 -2.19 0.75
C GLU A 61 -6.42 -0.91 1.59
N GLY A 62 -5.53 -0.01 1.20
CA GLY A 62 -5.35 1.27 1.88
C GLY A 62 -6.61 2.15 1.83
N PHE A 63 -7.30 2.19 0.68
CA PHE A 63 -8.54 2.95 0.54
C PHE A 63 -9.65 2.39 1.43
N LEU A 64 -9.92 1.09 1.35
CA LEU A 64 -10.96 0.46 2.14
C LEU A 64 -10.70 0.63 3.65
N GLY A 65 -9.43 0.46 4.07
CA GLY A 65 -9.03 0.64 5.46
C GLY A 65 -9.18 2.08 5.96
N TYR A 66 -8.87 3.06 5.11
CA TYR A 66 -9.00 4.47 5.48
C TYR A 66 -10.45 4.92 5.68
N VAL A 67 -11.41 4.27 5.02
CA VAL A 67 -12.85 4.56 5.20
C VAL A 67 -13.39 4.05 6.54
N LEU A 68 -12.82 2.99 7.10
CA LEU A 68 -13.34 2.30 8.29
C LEU A 68 -13.43 3.16 9.56
N PRO A 69 -12.50 4.10 9.87
CA PRO A 69 -12.64 4.98 11.01
C PRO A 69 -13.87 5.88 10.98
N TYR A 70 -14.46 6.09 9.81
CA TYR A 70 -15.66 6.89 9.58
C TYR A 70 -15.54 8.33 10.12
N GLY A 71 -14.35 8.91 9.97
CA GLY A 71 -14.13 10.34 10.23
C GLY A 71 -14.50 11.20 9.02
N GLN A 72 -14.40 12.52 9.18
CA GLN A 72 -14.73 13.49 8.13
C GLN A 72 -13.96 13.24 6.83
N MET A 73 -12.65 12.99 6.91
CA MET A 73 -11.85 12.73 5.72
C MET A 73 -12.12 11.33 5.14
N SER A 74 -12.39 10.34 5.99
CA SER A 74 -12.80 9.00 5.56
C SER A 74 -14.07 9.03 4.73
N TYR A 75 -15.10 9.71 5.21
CA TYR A 75 -16.39 9.83 4.55
C TYR A 75 -16.28 10.60 3.23
N TRP A 76 -15.78 11.82 3.30
CA TRP A 76 -15.73 12.72 2.13
C TRP A 76 -14.70 12.26 1.09
N GLY A 77 -13.58 11.70 1.52
CA GLY A 77 -12.61 11.05 0.63
C GLY A 77 -13.21 9.85 -0.11
N ALA A 78 -13.98 9.02 0.59
CA ALA A 78 -14.69 7.91 -0.04
C ALA A 78 -15.76 8.38 -1.03
N GLN A 79 -16.51 9.43 -0.71
CA GLN A 79 -17.47 10.03 -1.65
C GLN A 79 -16.80 10.43 -2.96
N VAL A 80 -15.66 11.15 -2.89
CA VAL A 80 -14.92 11.57 -4.07
C VAL A 80 -14.41 10.37 -4.88
N ILE A 81 -13.74 9.41 -4.23
CA ILE A 81 -13.12 8.27 -4.92
C ILE A 81 -14.18 7.38 -5.56
N ILE A 82 -15.27 7.09 -4.86
CA ILE A 82 -16.33 6.23 -5.41
C ILE A 82 -17.06 6.95 -6.54
N SER A 83 -17.28 8.27 -6.44
CA SER A 83 -17.94 9.03 -7.53
C SER A 83 -17.15 9.04 -8.84
N LEU A 84 -15.84 8.79 -8.83
CA LEU A 84 -15.05 8.66 -10.06
C LEU A 84 -15.50 7.45 -10.91
N PHE A 85 -16.02 6.40 -10.28
CA PHE A 85 -16.59 5.27 -11.01
C PHE A 85 -17.90 5.65 -11.72
N GLY A 86 -18.59 6.68 -11.23
CA GLY A 86 -19.78 7.23 -11.89
C GLY A 86 -19.51 7.81 -13.28
N ALA A 87 -18.25 8.20 -13.58
CA ALA A 87 -17.85 8.70 -14.89
C ALA A 87 -17.79 7.61 -15.98
N ILE A 88 -17.88 6.33 -15.61
CA ILE A 88 -17.86 5.21 -16.58
C ILE A 88 -19.18 5.21 -17.36
N PRO A 89 -19.13 5.34 -18.72
CA PRO A 89 -20.34 5.37 -19.52
C PRO A 89 -21.22 4.12 -19.30
N TYR A 90 -22.52 4.34 -19.29
CA TYR A 90 -23.61 3.33 -19.21
C TYR A 90 -23.75 2.58 -17.87
N ILE A 91 -22.65 2.33 -17.15
CA ILE A 91 -22.70 1.51 -15.91
C ILE A 91 -22.29 2.27 -14.65
N GLY A 92 -21.75 3.48 -14.81
CA GLY A 92 -21.09 4.22 -13.72
C GLY A 92 -21.97 4.43 -12.50
N GLU A 93 -23.18 4.93 -12.68
CA GLU A 93 -24.13 5.15 -11.57
C GLU A 93 -24.48 3.85 -10.82
N SER A 94 -24.77 2.79 -11.58
CA SER A 94 -25.07 1.49 -11.00
C SER A 94 -23.88 0.90 -10.25
N LEU A 95 -22.66 1.10 -10.78
CA LEU A 95 -21.42 0.65 -10.16
C LEU A 95 -21.14 1.42 -8.86
N GLU A 96 -21.38 2.71 -8.85
CA GLU A 96 -21.22 3.57 -7.69
C GLU A 96 -22.14 3.11 -6.53
N ILE A 97 -23.42 2.91 -6.80
CA ILE A 97 -24.40 2.37 -5.85
C ILE A 97 -24.00 0.97 -5.39
N TRP A 98 -23.54 0.13 -6.30
CA TRP A 98 -23.09 -1.23 -5.97
C TRP A 98 -21.88 -1.24 -5.05
N ILE A 99 -20.88 -0.37 -5.28
CA ILE A 99 -19.69 -0.22 -4.42
C ILE A 99 -20.09 0.25 -3.02
N ARG A 100 -20.92 1.29 -2.93
CA ARG A 100 -21.42 1.79 -1.63
C ARG A 100 -22.31 0.77 -0.93
N GLY A 101 -23.09 0.03 -1.71
CA GLY A 101 -24.16 -0.83 -1.20
C GLY A 101 -25.39 -0.06 -0.73
N ASP A 102 -25.42 1.22 -1.05
CA ASP A 102 -26.47 2.18 -0.75
C ASP A 102 -26.31 3.41 -1.67
N TYR A 103 -27.26 4.35 -1.62
CA TYR A 103 -27.17 5.64 -2.33
C TYR A 103 -26.11 6.59 -1.74
N TYR A 104 -25.75 6.38 -0.47
CA TYR A 104 -24.72 7.15 0.24
C TYR A 104 -23.84 6.20 1.07
N ILE A 105 -22.72 6.71 1.58
CA ILE A 105 -21.83 5.93 2.44
C ILE A 105 -22.53 5.71 3.79
N SER A 106 -22.83 4.45 4.08
CA SER A 106 -23.63 4.03 5.22
C SER A 106 -23.00 2.82 5.93
N GLY A 107 -23.72 2.29 6.91
CA GLY A 107 -23.31 1.06 7.59
C GLY A 107 -23.12 -0.14 6.66
N SER A 108 -23.87 -0.21 5.55
CA SER A 108 -23.68 -1.24 4.53
C SER A 108 -22.32 -1.12 3.84
N THR A 109 -21.89 0.11 3.52
CA THR A 109 -20.57 0.39 2.96
C THR A 109 -19.47 -0.05 3.92
N ILE A 110 -19.56 0.36 5.18
CA ILE A 110 -18.57 0.04 6.21
C ILE A 110 -18.45 -1.47 6.42
N SER A 111 -19.58 -2.20 6.49
CA SER A 111 -19.56 -3.66 6.66
C SER A 111 -18.89 -4.39 5.50
N ARG A 112 -19.16 -3.96 4.26
CA ARG A 112 -18.52 -4.52 3.06
C ARG A 112 -17.03 -4.21 3.01
N PHE A 113 -16.65 -2.97 3.26
CA PHE A 113 -15.26 -2.54 3.27
C PHE A 113 -14.46 -3.23 4.37
N PHE A 114 -15.07 -3.41 5.54
CA PHE A 114 -14.45 -4.19 6.61
C PHE A 114 -14.16 -5.64 6.20
N ALA A 115 -15.14 -6.34 5.61
CA ALA A 115 -14.95 -7.71 5.16
C ALA A 115 -13.87 -7.83 4.08
N LEU A 116 -13.83 -6.89 3.13
CA LEU A 116 -12.81 -6.85 2.09
C LEU A 116 -11.42 -6.56 2.68
N HIS A 117 -11.31 -5.52 3.52
CA HIS A 117 -10.03 -5.07 4.12
C HIS A 117 -9.45 -6.10 5.11
N VAL A 118 -10.28 -6.78 5.90
CA VAL A 118 -9.76 -7.69 6.94
C VAL A 118 -9.54 -9.11 6.41
N VAL A 119 -10.27 -9.52 5.37
CA VAL A 119 -10.24 -10.92 4.91
C VAL A 119 -9.84 -11.03 3.43
N ALA A 120 -10.64 -10.49 2.53
CA ALA A 120 -10.51 -10.82 1.11
C ALA A 120 -9.22 -10.28 0.48
N LEU A 121 -8.93 -8.99 0.67
CA LEU A 121 -7.73 -8.38 0.09
C LEU A 121 -6.43 -8.85 0.75
N PRO A 122 -6.33 -9.02 2.08
CA PRO A 122 -5.14 -9.62 2.69
C PRO A 122 -4.84 -11.02 2.19
N LEU A 123 -5.85 -11.89 2.03
CA LEU A 123 -5.65 -13.22 1.45
C LEU A 123 -5.19 -13.16 0.00
N MET A 124 -5.76 -12.25 -0.79
CA MET A 124 -5.34 -12.01 -2.17
C MET A 124 -3.90 -11.49 -2.23
N LEU A 125 -3.52 -10.57 -1.35
CA LEU A 125 -2.14 -10.06 -1.26
C LEU A 125 -1.15 -11.17 -0.93
N ILE A 126 -1.46 -12.05 0.02
CA ILE A 126 -0.61 -13.20 0.37
C ILE A 126 -0.41 -14.10 -0.85
N ALA A 127 -1.47 -14.43 -1.57
CA ALA A 127 -1.40 -15.26 -2.77
C ALA A 127 -0.56 -14.60 -3.88
N LEU A 128 -0.76 -13.29 -4.13
CA LEU A 128 0.01 -12.55 -5.13
C LEU A 128 1.48 -12.40 -4.74
N VAL A 129 1.79 -12.16 -3.46
CA VAL A 129 3.18 -12.11 -2.97
C VAL A 129 3.85 -13.47 -3.16
N PHE A 130 3.17 -14.57 -2.86
CA PHE A 130 3.69 -15.90 -3.12
C PHE A 130 4.03 -16.09 -4.61
N MET A 131 3.11 -15.73 -5.51
CA MET A 131 3.35 -15.84 -6.96
C MET A 131 4.48 -14.91 -7.44
N HIS A 132 4.60 -13.71 -6.85
CA HIS A 132 5.68 -12.77 -7.13
C HIS A 132 7.05 -13.34 -6.76
N LEU A 133 7.13 -14.01 -5.60
CA LEU A 133 8.36 -14.65 -5.14
C LEU A 133 8.71 -15.89 -5.97
N VAL A 134 7.71 -16.70 -6.37
CA VAL A 134 7.93 -17.83 -7.29
C VAL A 134 8.48 -17.33 -8.61
N ALA A 135 7.85 -16.33 -9.22
CA ALA A 135 8.33 -15.76 -10.48
C ALA A 135 9.76 -15.17 -10.35
N LEU A 136 10.07 -14.54 -9.22
CA LEU A 136 11.42 -14.03 -8.95
C LEU A 136 12.43 -15.17 -8.80
N HIS A 137 12.05 -16.27 -8.17
CA HIS A 137 12.93 -17.42 -7.98
C HIS A 137 13.30 -18.09 -9.32
N GLU A 138 12.35 -18.16 -10.25
CA GLU A 138 12.57 -18.73 -11.59
C GLU A 138 13.56 -17.93 -12.44
N VAL A 139 13.56 -16.61 -12.33
CA VAL A 139 14.34 -15.73 -13.24
C VAL A 139 15.50 -15.01 -12.56
N GLY A 140 15.62 -15.12 -11.24
CA GLY A 140 16.62 -14.44 -10.42
C GLY A 140 16.47 -12.93 -10.33
N ALA A 141 17.23 -12.32 -9.42
CA ALA A 141 17.22 -10.86 -9.20
C ALA A 141 17.95 -10.12 -10.33
N GLY A 142 17.45 -8.92 -10.68
CA GLY A 142 18.19 -8.01 -11.56
C GLY A 142 19.35 -7.34 -10.84
N ASN A 143 20.34 -6.87 -11.61
CA ASN A 143 21.42 -6.02 -11.13
C ASN A 143 21.40 -4.65 -11.85
N PRO A 144 22.11 -3.62 -11.33
CA PRO A 144 22.08 -2.28 -11.91
C PRO A 144 22.56 -2.19 -13.35
N GLU A 145 23.50 -3.06 -13.73
CA GLU A 145 24.15 -3.04 -15.03
C GLU A 145 23.41 -3.89 -16.08
N GLY A 146 22.41 -4.67 -15.65
CA GLY A 146 21.65 -5.56 -16.53
C GLY A 146 22.46 -6.75 -17.06
N ILE A 147 23.56 -7.11 -16.38
CA ILE A 147 24.40 -8.24 -16.73
C ILE A 147 23.66 -9.54 -16.45
N ASP A 148 23.67 -10.44 -17.42
CA ASP A 148 23.15 -11.78 -17.24
C ASP A 148 24.24 -12.66 -16.61
N ILE A 149 24.12 -12.84 -15.29
CA ILE A 149 25.13 -13.60 -14.51
C ILE A 149 25.19 -15.09 -14.89
N GLU A 150 24.12 -15.63 -15.47
CA GLU A 150 24.09 -17.05 -15.89
C GLU A 150 24.93 -17.32 -17.12
N LYS A 151 25.37 -16.29 -17.85
CA LYS A 151 26.27 -16.44 -19.00
C LYS A 151 27.73 -16.56 -18.65
N HIS A 152 28.10 -16.29 -17.42
CA HIS A 152 29.48 -16.32 -16.94
C HIS A 152 29.60 -17.23 -15.72
N LEU A 153 29.65 -18.53 -15.98
CA LEU A 153 29.74 -19.56 -14.96
C LEU A 153 31.21 -20.07 -14.84
N ASP A 154 31.55 -20.51 -13.65
CA ASP A 154 32.77 -21.28 -13.40
C ASP A 154 32.60 -22.76 -13.83
N ASP A 155 33.66 -23.59 -13.62
CA ASP A 155 33.66 -25.00 -13.97
C ASP A 155 32.63 -25.84 -13.17
N ASP A 156 32.17 -25.32 -12.03
CA ASP A 156 31.14 -25.93 -11.17
C ASP A 156 29.72 -25.40 -11.47
N GLY A 157 29.58 -24.53 -12.48
CA GLY A 157 28.30 -23.94 -12.88
C GLY A 157 27.83 -22.80 -11.97
N ILE A 158 28.72 -22.22 -11.16
CA ILE A 158 28.42 -21.11 -10.28
C ILE A 158 28.72 -19.79 -11.00
N PRO A 159 27.83 -18.80 -10.99
CA PRO A 159 28.06 -17.50 -11.62
C PRO A 159 29.29 -16.79 -11.02
N LEU A 160 30.26 -16.39 -11.88
CA LEU A 160 31.48 -15.70 -11.45
C LEU A 160 31.26 -14.41 -10.70
N ASP A 161 30.18 -13.65 -11.03
CA ASP A 161 29.79 -12.40 -10.38
C ASP A 161 28.81 -12.62 -9.24
N SER A 162 28.67 -13.82 -8.70
CA SER A 162 27.78 -14.12 -7.59
C SER A 162 28.50 -14.01 -6.24
N VAL A 163 27.72 -13.73 -5.21
CA VAL A 163 28.16 -13.83 -3.81
C VAL A 163 27.31 -14.86 -3.09
N PRO A 164 27.89 -15.64 -2.15
CA PRO A 164 27.12 -16.60 -1.38
C PRO A 164 25.95 -15.98 -0.68
N PHE A 165 24.81 -16.69 -0.66
CA PHE A 165 23.63 -16.22 0.06
C PHE A 165 23.94 -15.98 1.54
N PHE A 166 24.59 -16.93 2.18
CA PHE A 166 25.09 -16.80 3.54
C PHE A 166 26.61 -16.62 3.52
N PRO A 167 27.19 -15.67 4.27
CA PRO A 167 26.51 -14.70 5.16
C PRO A 167 26.04 -13.41 4.46
N TYR A 168 26.48 -13.11 3.25
CA TYR A 168 26.38 -11.77 2.64
C TYR A 168 24.93 -11.28 2.48
N LYS A 169 24.08 -12.04 1.81
CA LYS A 169 22.68 -11.62 1.58
C LYS A 169 21.88 -11.57 2.87
N VAL A 170 22.15 -12.53 3.77
CA VAL A 170 21.51 -12.57 5.09
C VAL A 170 21.87 -11.33 5.92
N LEU A 171 23.16 -10.97 5.98
CA LEU A 171 23.60 -9.80 6.72
C LEU A 171 23.02 -8.49 6.12
N ASN A 172 23.05 -8.37 4.80
CA ASN A 172 22.43 -7.21 4.13
C ASN A 172 20.93 -7.08 4.44
N ALA A 173 20.22 -8.21 4.44
CA ALA A 173 18.79 -8.21 4.81
C ALA A 173 18.58 -7.80 6.26
N LEU A 174 19.39 -8.31 7.20
CA LEU A 174 19.32 -7.96 8.62
C LEU A 174 19.61 -6.47 8.86
N VAL A 175 20.60 -5.91 8.16
CA VAL A 175 20.89 -4.46 8.22
C VAL A 175 19.69 -3.67 7.70
N GLY A 176 19.11 -4.06 6.55
CA GLY A 176 17.91 -3.40 6.00
C GLY A 176 16.72 -3.46 6.96
N ILE A 177 16.46 -4.61 7.57
CA ILE A 177 15.40 -4.78 8.59
C ILE A 177 15.70 -3.91 9.82
N GLY A 178 16.95 -3.86 10.27
CA GLY A 178 17.36 -3.05 11.42
C GLY A 178 17.14 -1.56 11.18
N VAL A 179 17.55 -1.05 10.01
CA VAL A 179 17.35 0.35 9.62
C VAL A 179 15.84 0.66 9.51
N PHE A 180 15.09 -0.18 8.78
CA PHE A 180 13.65 0.00 8.66
C PHE A 180 12.95 -0.03 10.01
N GLY A 181 13.27 -1.03 10.85
CA GLY A 181 12.67 -1.17 12.18
C GLY A 181 12.99 0.01 13.09
N THR A 182 14.19 0.58 13.01
CA THR A 182 14.57 1.79 13.75
C THR A 182 13.76 3.01 13.29
N VAL A 183 13.67 3.26 11.99
CA VAL A 183 12.87 4.37 11.44
C VAL A 183 11.40 4.19 11.78
N PHE A 184 10.86 2.98 11.63
CA PHE A 184 9.48 2.65 12.01
C PHE A 184 9.22 2.92 13.50
N ALA A 185 10.14 2.51 14.38
CA ALA A 185 10.02 2.74 15.82
C ALA A 185 10.06 4.25 16.16
N ILE A 186 10.91 5.03 15.49
CA ILE A 186 10.96 6.49 15.69
C ILE A 186 9.59 7.09 15.34
N PHE A 187 9.01 6.78 14.18
CA PHE A 187 7.69 7.29 13.84
C PHE A 187 6.63 6.80 14.81
N MET A 188 6.56 5.50 15.08
CA MET A 188 5.55 4.91 15.93
C MET A 188 5.53 5.47 17.36
N PHE A 189 6.70 5.74 17.94
CA PHE A 189 6.80 6.18 19.34
C PHE A 189 6.83 7.70 19.51
N PHE A 190 7.33 8.44 18.53
CA PHE A 190 7.54 9.88 18.69
C PHE A 190 6.69 10.73 17.74
N PHE A 191 6.27 10.17 16.59
CA PHE A 191 5.52 10.90 15.57
C PHE A 191 4.41 10.05 14.92
N PRO A 192 3.49 9.46 15.69
CA PRO A 192 2.53 8.48 15.17
C PRO A 192 1.57 9.05 14.12
N GLU A 193 1.31 10.35 14.14
CA GLU A 193 0.48 11.05 13.16
C GLU A 193 1.28 11.53 11.94
N GLY A 194 2.61 11.38 11.98
CA GLY A 194 3.49 11.82 10.89
C GLY A 194 3.37 13.33 10.60
N GLY A 195 3.12 14.16 11.63
CA GLY A 195 2.89 15.59 11.45
C GLY A 195 1.62 15.93 10.66
N GLY A 196 0.61 15.07 10.69
CA GLY A 196 -0.64 15.22 9.95
C GLY A 196 -0.63 14.59 8.54
N TYR A 197 0.49 13.99 8.10
CA TYR A 197 0.55 13.29 6.82
C TYR A 197 0.02 11.85 6.88
N PHE A 198 0.10 11.19 8.04
CA PHE A 198 -0.39 9.82 8.21
C PHE A 198 -1.86 9.77 8.58
N ILE A 199 -2.29 10.74 9.38
CA ILE A 199 -3.71 10.96 9.73
C ILE A 199 -3.94 12.47 9.74
N GLU A 200 -4.87 12.94 8.94
CA GLU A 200 -5.27 14.34 8.88
C GLU A 200 -6.14 14.70 10.11
N ALA A 201 -5.95 15.91 10.63
CA ALA A 201 -6.69 16.37 11.82
C ALA A 201 -8.22 16.26 11.68
N PRO A 202 -8.86 16.61 10.54
CA PRO A 202 -10.31 16.47 10.41
C PRO A 202 -10.82 15.02 10.49
N ASN A 203 -9.96 14.04 10.32
CA ASN A 203 -10.37 12.63 10.43
C ASN A 203 -10.53 12.13 11.88
N PHE A 204 -10.19 12.96 12.86
CA PHE A 204 -10.52 12.72 14.26
C PHE A 204 -11.94 13.15 14.63
N GLU A 205 -12.60 13.91 13.75
CA GLU A 205 -14.01 14.30 13.89
C GLU A 205 -14.89 13.23 13.25
N GLU A 206 -16.02 12.94 13.88
CA GLU A 206 -17.00 12.01 13.32
C GLU A 206 -17.58 12.54 12.01
N ALA A 207 -17.79 11.64 11.05
CA ALA A 207 -18.33 12.00 9.73
C ALA A 207 -19.67 12.73 9.83
N ASN A 208 -19.74 13.92 9.25
CA ASN A 208 -20.95 14.69 9.11
C ASN A 208 -21.30 14.87 7.62
N PRO A 209 -22.30 14.12 7.11
CA PRO A 209 -22.73 14.23 5.71
C PRO A 209 -23.26 15.61 5.30
N LEU A 210 -23.61 16.46 6.26
CA LEU A 210 -24.18 17.78 6.01
C LEU A 210 -23.12 18.90 6.03
N SER A 211 -21.87 18.57 6.37
CA SER A 211 -20.79 19.56 6.51
C SER A 211 -19.54 19.08 5.81
N THR A 212 -19.32 19.56 4.59
CA THR A 212 -18.10 19.26 3.83
C THR A 212 -16.90 19.96 4.43
N PRO A 213 -15.77 19.27 4.67
CA PRO A 213 -14.53 19.90 5.09
C PRO A 213 -14.04 20.92 4.06
N GLU A 214 -13.33 21.96 4.51
CA GLU A 214 -12.78 23.00 3.63
C GLU A 214 -11.80 22.43 2.60
N HIS A 215 -11.01 21.41 3.00
CA HIS A 215 -10.09 20.70 2.13
C HIS A 215 -10.31 19.21 2.22
N ILE A 216 -10.60 18.58 1.09
CA ILE A 216 -10.64 17.14 0.96
C ILE A 216 -9.39 16.73 0.17
N ALA A 217 -8.47 16.04 0.83
CA ALA A 217 -7.29 15.47 0.21
C ALA A 217 -7.15 14.00 0.60
N PRO A 218 -6.68 13.13 -0.30
CA PRO A 218 -6.38 11.75 0.08
C PRO A 218 -5.12 11.70 0.94
N VAL A 219 -4.98 10.63 1.72
CA VAL A 219 -3.75 10.34 2.46
C VAL A 219 -2.53 10.34 1.51
N TRP A 220 -1.37 10.72 2.02
CA TRP A 220 -0.18 11.09 1.27
C TRP A 220 0.23 10.12 0.14
N TYR A 221 0.06 8.82 0.33
CA TYR A 221 0.47 7.82 -0.68
C TYR A 221 -0.44 7.77 -1.92
N TYR A 222 -1.59 8.48 -1.92
CA TYR A 222 -2.40 8.73 -3.11
C TYR A 222 -2.09 10.07 -3.77
N SER A 223 -1.28 10.93 -3.16
CA SER A 223 -0.99 12.28 -3.65
C SER A 223 -0.51 12.33 -5.11
N PRO A 224 0.32 11.39 -5.61
CA PRO A 224 0.70 11.39 -7.03
C PRO A 224 -0.50 11.28 -7.97
N TYR A 225 -1.46 10.41 -7.66
CA TYR A 225 -2.68 10.22 -8.47
C TYR A 225 -3.63 11.40 -8.34
N TYR A 226 -3.77 11.92 -7.13
CA TYR A 226 -4.58 13.11 -6.88
C TYR A 226 -4.04 14.33 -7.63
N SER A 227 -2.73 14.51 -7.68
CA SER A 227 -2.10 15.59 -8.45
C SER A 227 -2.33 15.44 -9.95
N MET A 228 -2.23 14.22 -10.49
CA MET A 228 -2.55 13.94 -11.89
C MET A 228 -4.02 14.23 -12.20
N LEU A 229 -4.93 13.79 -11.34
CA LEU A 229 -6.37 14.03 -11.51
C LEU A 229 -6.71 15.53 -11.54
N ARG A 230 -5.99 16.35 -10.76
CA ARG A 230 -6.21 17.81 -10.74
C ARG A 230 -5.54 18.57 -11.89
N ALA A 231 -4.62 17.95 -12.60
CA ALA A 231 -3.88 18.57 -13.70
C ALA A 231 -4.57 18.41 -15.06
N VAL A 232 -5.63 17.60 -15.13
CA VAL A 232 -6.38 17.29 -16.38
C VAL A 232 -7.63 18.17 -16.54
#